data_a42194002fadd5358e7937a66d96d3d8
#
_entry.id   a42194002fadd5358e7937a66d96d3d8
#
_cell.length_a   1.000
_cell.length_b   1.000
_cell.length_c   1.000
_cell.angle_alpha   90.00
_cell.angle_beta   90.00
_cell.angle_gamma   90.00
#
_symmetry.space_group_name_H-M   'P 1'
#
loop_
_entity.id
_entity.type
_entity.pdbx_description
1 polymer ?
#
loop_
_entity_poly.entity_id
_entity_poly.type
_entity_poly.pdbx_seq_one_letter_code
_entity_poly.pdbx_strand_id
1 'polypeptide(L)'
;MRHFFYFLVFLFVTPCLVLQAQNTHTYIGVESCVMCHKTEKQGNQFSIWQNSRHSKAFETLKTEKANQIAKEKGFLKPAAETWECLKCHVTGYNLDASLLGKKFKIEDGVQCETCHGPGSNYKDMKVMKDKELAVKNGLMQHEKLEDFCVTCHNTESPTFVDIKVEEAWQKIKHDIPETKN
;
A
#
# COMPACT_ATOMS: atom_id res chain seq x y z
N MET A 1 15.22 20.08 75.96
CA MET A 1 14.37 20.17 74.77
C MET A 1 15.22 19.77 73.56
N ARG A 2 14.98 18.55 73.01
CA ARG A 2 15.76 17.96 71.86
C ARG A 2 14.85 18.06 70.64
N HIS A 3 15.20 18.94 69.67
CA HIS A 3 14.49 19.07 68.39
C HIS A 3 15.02 17.98 67.45
N PHE A 4 14.16 17.05 67.07
CA PHE A 4 14.40 16.02 66.05
C PHE A 4 14.02 16.64 64.69
N PHE A 5 15.00 16.90 63.85
CA PHE A 5 14.80 17.35 62.47
C PHE A 5 14.61 16.09 61.59
N TYR A 6 13.40 15.85 61.13
CA TYR A 6 13.13 14.85 60.13
C TYR A 6 13.46 15.40 58.76
N PHE A 7 14.51 14.88 58.15
CA PHE A 7 14.86 15.14 56.72
C PHE A 7 13.99 14.23 55.88
N LEU A 8 12.97 14.77 55.20
CA LEU A 8 12.12 14.08 54.24
C LEU A 8 12.89 14.04 52.91
N VAL A 9 13.48 12.88 52.59
CA VAL A 9 14.10 12.63 51.28
C VAL A 9 12.98 12.33 50.28
N PHE A 10 12.66 13.29 49.42
CA PHE A 10 11.79 13.08 48.29
C PHE A 10 12.58 12.36 47.16
N LEU A 11 12.35 11.05 47.03
CA LEU A 11 12.82 10.30 45.87
C LEU A 11 12.01 10.68 44.65
N PHE A 12 12.57 11.53 43.80
CA PHE A 12 12.02 11.81 42.45
C PHE A 12 12.22 10.56 41.57
N VAL A 13 11.19 9.71 41.49
CA VAL A 13 11.12 8.67 40.47
C VAL A 13 10.75 9.34 39.14
N THR A 14 11.74 9.65 38.31
CA THR A 14 11.51 10.10 36.93
C THR A 14 10.99 8.92 36.13
N PRO A 15 9.76 8.99 35.54
CA PRO A 15 9.28 7.97 34.64
C PRO A 15 10.19 7.94 33.41
N CYS A 16 10.91 6.86 33.21
CA CYS A 16 11.64 6.61 31.97
C CYS A 16 10.60 6.34 30.87
N LEU A 17 10.28 7.36 30.08
CA LEU A 17 9.48 7.23 28.87
C LEU A 17 10.28 6.36 27.89
N VAL A 18 10.00 5.07 27.88
CA VAL A 18 10.49 4.18 26.83
C VAL A 18 9.78 4.57 25.55
N LEU A 19 10.47 5.37 24.70
CA LEU A 19 10.06 5.60 23.33
C LEU A 19 10.14 4.24 22.62
N GLN A 20 8.99 3.57 22.51
CA GLN A 20 8.88 2.43 21.61
C GLN A 20 8.98 3.01 20.19
N ALA A 21 10.08 2.75 19.53
CA ALA A 21 10.20 2.99 18.10
C ALA A 21 9.11 2.15 17.41
N GLN A 22 8.02 2.79 17.01
CA GLN A 22 7.01 2.14 16.18
C GLN A 22 7.71 1.76 14.88
N ASN A 23 7.70 0.47 14.58
CA ASN A 23 8.27 -0.06 13.34
C ASN A 23 7.34 0.39 12.19
N THR A 24 7.53 1.61 11.73
CA THR A 24 6.70 2.23 10.70
C THR A 24 7.08 1.66 9.34
N HIS A 25 6.19 0.88 8.77
CA HIS A 25 6.33 0.40 7.40
C HIS A 25 6.04 1.56 6.43
N THR A 26 6.93 1.79 5.47
CA THR A 26 6.74 2.83 4.45
C THR A 26 6.54 2.22 3.08
N TYR A 27 5.75 2.91 2.25
CA TYR A 27 5.52 2.58 0.86
C TYR A 27 6.72 3.04 0.03
N ILE A 28 7.36 2.13 -0.69
CA ILE A 28 8.64 2.38 -1.36
C ILE A 28 8.53 2.65 -2.85
N GLY A 29 7.33 2.42 -3.42
CA GLY A 29 7.03 2.64 -4.83
C GLY A 29 7.52 1.54 -5.77
N VAL A 30 6.90 1.49 -6.93
CA VAL A 30 7.09 0.46 -7.96
C VAL A 30 8.55 0.31 -8.40
N GLU A 31 9.28 1.42 -8.55
CA GLU A 31 10.70 1.39 -8.93
C GLU A 31 11.58 0.53 -8.02
N SER A 32 11.21 0.44 -6.74
CA SER A 32 11.96 -0.39 -5.78
C SER A 32 11.70 -1.89 -5.98
N CYS A 33 10.52 -2.25 -6.47
CA CYS A 33 10.12 -3.64 -6.74
C CYS A 33 10.67 -4.13 -8.08
N VAL A 34 10.63 -3.27 -9.11
CA VAL A 34 10.98 -3.61 -10.50
C VAL A 34 12.43 -4.09 -10.65
N MET A 35 13.32 -3.65 -9.77
CA MET A 35 14.72 -4.07 -9.80
C MET A 35 14.91 -5.60 -9.79
N CYS A 36 14.04 -6.31 -9.08
CA CYS A 36 14.07 -7.76 -8.99
C CYS A 36 12.92 -8.43 -9.75
N HIS A 37 11.73 -7.81 -9.81
CA HIS A 37 10.49 -8.42 -10.29
C HIS A 37 10.17 -8.16 -11.79
N LYS A 38 11.18 -7.93 -12.62
CA LYS A 38 11.03 -7.66 -14.07
C LYS A 38 11.42 -8.81 -14.99
N THR A 39 11.88 -9.93 -14.45
CA THR A 39 12.41 -11.04 -15.28
C THR A 39 11.43 -12.18 -15.38
N GLU A 40 11.52 -12.96 -16.46
CA GLU A 40 10.75 -14.21 -16.64
C GLU A 40 11.00 -15.21 -15.50
N LYS A 41 12.22 -15.29 -15.02
CA LYS A 41 12.59 -16.15 -13.90
C LYS A 41 11.81 -15.83 -12.63
N GLN A 42 11.42 -14.58 -12.46
CA GLN A 42 10.61 -14.12 -11.33
C GLN A 42 9.10 -14.11 -11.63
N GLY A 43 8.69 -14.40 -12.86
CA GLY A 43 7.28 -14.42 -13.27
C GLY A 43 6.79 -13.13 -13.92
N ASN A 44 7.70 -12.25 -14.37
CA ASN A 44 7.38 -11.00 -15.08
C ASN A 44 6.38 -10.08 -14.37
N GLN A 45 6.35 -10.09 -13.03
CA GLN A 45 5.35 -9.39 -12.21
C GLN A 45 5.20 -7.93 -12.63
N PHE A 46 6.32 -7.22 -12.83
CA PHE A 46 6.30 -5.83 -13.26
C PHE A 46 5.61 -5.64 -14.61
N SER A 47 5.93 -6.47 -15.60
CA SER A 47 5.34 -6.37 -16.94
C SER A 47 3.83 -6.65 -16.91
N ILE A 48 3.38 -7.64 -16.12
CA ILE A 48 1.97 -7.95 -15.96
C ILE A 48 1.24 -6.76 -15.34
N TRP A 49 1.77 -6.20 -14.24
CA TRP A 49 1.21 -5.02 -13.61
C TRP A 49 1.20 -3.81 -14.56
N GLN A 50 2.32 -3.52 -15.26
CA GLN A 50 2.46 -2.37 -16.15
C GLN A 50 1.44 -2.39 -17.30
N ASN A 51 1.08 -3.57 -17.78
CA ASN A 51 0.09 -3.76 -18.83
C ASN A 51 -1.35 -3.85 -18.29
N SER A 52 -1.54 -3.86 -16.99
CA SER A 52 -2.86 -3.92 -16.37
C SER A 52 -3.54 -2.54 -16.32
N ARG A 53 -4.84 -2.54 -16.03
CA ARG A 53 -5.58 -1.30 -15.79
C ARG A 53 -5.20 -0.65 -14.46
N HIS A 54 -4.67 -1.41 -13.52
CA HIS A 54 -4.25 -0.90 -12.21
C HIS A 54 -3.14 0.14 -12.32
N SER A 55 -2.13 -0.12 -13.17
CA SER A 55 -1.06 0.86 -13.42
C SER A 55 -1.53 2.13 -14.15
N LYS A 56 -2.71 2.11 -14.76
CA LYS A 56 -3.32 3.24 -15.48
C LYS A 56 -4.45 3.91 -14.69
N ALA A 57 -4.70 3.44 -13.49
CA ALA A 57 -5.88 3.88 -12.73
C ALA A 57 -5.86 5.38 -12.43
N PHE A 58 -4.71 5.94 -12.05
CA PHE A 58 -4.58 7.38 -11.82
C PHE A 58 -4.75 8.20 -13.11
N GLU A 59 -4.16 7.75 -14.23
CA GLU A 59 -4.30 8.43 -15.51
C GLU A 59 -5.78 8.53 -15.96
N THR A 60 -6.59 7.53 -15.60
CA THR A 60 -8.04 7.55 -15.87
C THR A 60 -8.71 8.74 -15.18
N LEU A 61 -8.25 9.17 -14.02
CA LEU A 61 -8.80 10.32 -13.30
C LEU A 61 -8.48 11.67 -13.94
N LYS A 62 -7.46 11.74 -14.79
CA LYS A 62 -7.08 12.98 -15.51
C LYS A 62 -7.95 13.25 -16.75
N THR A 63 -8.80 12.31 -17.12
CA THR A 63 -9.66 12.46 -18.31
C THR A 63 -10.78 13.47 -18.09
N GLU A 64 -11.24 14.12 -19.17
CA GLU A 64 -12.40 15.01 -19.14
C GLU A 64 -13.65 14.28 -18.63
N LYS A 65 -13.86 13.02 -19.05
CA LYS A 65 -14.95 12.18 -18.57
C LYS A 65 -14.92 11.99 -17.05
N ALA A 66 -13.74 11.75 -16.46
CA ALA A 66 -13.63 11.60 -15.01
C ALA A 66 -13.96 12.90 -14.27
N ASN A 67 -13.51 14.05 -14.81
CA ASN A 67 -13.81 15.37 -14.24
C ASN A 67 -15.30 15.70 -14.36
N GLN A 68 -15.95 15.33 -15.46
CA GLN A 68 -17.40 15.47 -15.60
C GLN A 68 -18.14 14.63 -14.55
N ILE A 69 -17.77 13.38 -14.36
CA ILE A 69 -18.34 12.49 -13.34
C ILE A 69 -18.17 13.09 -11.93
N ALA A 70 -16.97 13.60 -11.63
CA ALA A 70 -16.70 14.25 -10.35
C ALA A 70 -17.63 15.45 -10.12
N LYS A 71 -17.81 16.29 -11.13
CA LYS A 71 -18.73 17.43 -11.11
C LYS A 71 -20.19 17.00 -10.91
N GLU A 72 -20.65 15.97 -11.63
CA GLU A 72 -22.01 15.43 -11.52
C GLU A 72 -22.27 14.84 -10.12
N LYS A 73 -21.24 14.34 -9.46
CA LYS A 73 -21.29 13.89 -8.05
C LYS A 73 -21.22 15.03 -7.05
N GLY A 74 -21.08 16.29 -7.49
CA GLY A 74 -21.02 17.47 -6.64
C GLY A 74 -19.63 17.75 -6.05
N PHE A 75 -18.58 17.10 -6.54
CA PHE A 75 -17.21 17.38 -6.10
C PHE A 75 -16.70 18.68 -6.72
N LEU A 76 -16.03 19.51 -5.90
CA LEU A 76 -15.52 20.81 -6.32
C LEU A 76 -14.15 20.76 -6.98
N LYS A 77 -13.42 19.65 -6.77
CA LYS A 77 -12.08 19.42 -7.31
C LYS A 77 -12.12 18.49 -8.51
N PRO A 78 -11.10 18.56 -9.40
CA PRO A 78 -10.90 17.55 -10.42
C PRO A 78 -10.85 16.13 -9.85
N ALA A 79 -11.24 15.12 -10.63
CA ALA A 79 -11.27 13.74 -10.16
C ALA A 79 -9.91 13.27 -9.62
N ALA A 80 -8.80 13.70 -10.25
CA ALA A 80 -7.44 13.36 -9.79
C ALA A 80 -7.00 14.05 -8.48
N GLU A 81 -7.80 14.95 -7.94
CA GLU A 81 -7.57 15.66 -6.67
C GLU A 81 -8.66 15.34 -5.63
N THR A 82 -9.61 14.49 -5.99
CA THR A 82 -10.78 14.14 -5.18
C THR A 82 -10.51 12.82 -4.45
N TRP A 83 -10.55 12.85 -3.11
CA TRP A 83 -10.20 11.68 -2.30
C TRP A 83 -11.11 10.49 -2.55
N GLU A 84 -12.40 10.74 -2.83
CA GLU A 84 -13.39 9.71 -3.15
C GLU A 84 -13.03 8.92 -4.42
N CYS A 85 -12.33 9.57 -5.34
CA CYS A 85 -11.80 8.92 -6.54
C CYS A 85 -10.45 8.25 -6.24
N LEU A 86 -9.56 8.97 -5.56
CA LEU A 86 -8.20 8.52 -5.29
C LEU A 86 -8.17 7.24 -4.46
N LYS A 87 -9.12 7.03 -3.53
CA LYS A 87 -9.15 5.84 -2.65
C LYS A 87 -9.12 4.50 -3.41
N CYS A 88 -9.63 4.46 -4.65
CA CYS A 88 -9.66 3.27 -5.49
C CYS A 88 -8.66 3.34 -6.65
N HIS A 89 -8.16 4.53 -6.98
CA HIS A 89 -7.34 4.75 -8.18
C HIS A 89 -5.86 4.93 -7.89
N VAL A 90 -5.46 5.05 -6.61
CA VAL A 90 -4.04 5.16 -6.24
C VAL A 90 -3.73 4.42 -4.94
N THR A 91 -2.48 3.98 -4.83
CA THR A 91 -1.92 3.50 -3.57
C THR A 91 -1.65 4.70 -2.66
N GLY A 92 -1.94 4.57 -1.37
CA GLY A 92 -1.51 5.56 -0.37
C GLY A 92 -2.20 6.93 -0.43
N TYR A 93 -3.41 7.02 -0.96
CA TYR A 93 -4.16 8.27 -1.19
C TYR A 93 -4.38 9.14 0.07
N ASN A 94 -4.35 8.56 1.26
CA ASN A 94 -4.60 9.24 2.54
C ASN A 94 -3.49 9.05 3.57
N LEU A 95 -2.32 8.62 3.11
CA LEU A 95 -1.18 8.39 3.99
C LEU A 95 -0.43 9.69 4.28
N ASP A 96 0.11 9.79 5.49
CA ASP A 96 1.07 10.83 5.82
C ASP A 96 2.30 10.73 4.92
N ALA A 97 2.83 11.87 4.48
CA ALA A 97 3.97 11.93 3.58
C ALA A 97 5.24 11.23 4.14
N SER A 98 5.36 11.14 5.47
CA SER A 98 6.45 10.41 6.12
C SER A 98 6.42 8.90 5.89
N LEU A 99 5.25 8.35 5.50
CA LEU A 99 5.07 6.95 5.15
C LEU A 99 5.34 6.66 3.67
N LEU A 100 5.59 7.70 2.87
CA LEU A 100 5.87 7.60 1.44
C LEU A 100 7.37 7.73 1.21
N GLY A 101 7.99 6.67 0.71
CA GLY A 101 9.41 6.63 0.38
C GLY A 101 9.75 7.50 -0.84
N LYS A 102 11.02 7.86 -0.99
CA LYS A 102 11.52 8.79 -2.04
C LYS A 102 11.19 8.37 -3.48
N LYS A 103 10.95 7.08 -3.73
CA LYS A 103 10.63 6.54 -5.05
C LYS A 103 9.13 6.29 -5.26
N PHE A 104 8.35 6.55 -4.23
CA PHE A 104 6.90 6.44 -4.33
C PHE A 104 6.36 7.56 -5.22
N LYS A 105 5.48 7.22 -6.15
CA LYS A 105 4.80 8.17 -7.06
C LYS A 105 3.32 7.82 -7.07
N ILE A 106 2.48 8.77 -6.73
CA ILE A 106 1.02 8.58 -6.75
C ILE A 106 0.50 8.31 -8.18
N GLU A 107 1.22 8.83 -9.16
CA GLU A 107 0.94 8.69 -10.59
C GLU A 107 1.05 7.24 -11.09
N ASP A 108 1.74 6.37 -10.36
CA ASP A 108 1.83 4.95 -10.68
C ASP A 108 0.50 4.20 -10.42
N GLY A 109 -0.53 4.88 -9.94
CA GLY A 109 -1.88 4.36 -9.77
C GLY A 109 -1.99 3.32 -8.64
N VAL A 110 -2.67 2.22 -8.92
CA VAL A 110 -2.79 1.07 -8.01
C VAL A 110 -1.53 0.21 -8.15
N GLN A 111 -0.60 0.39 -7.22
CA GLN A 111 0.75 -0.18 -7.26
C GLN A 111 0.81 -1.58 -6.62
N CYS A 112 1.99 -2.20 -6.70
CA CYS A 112 2.28 -3.49 -6.06
C CYS A 112 1.90 -3.49 -4.57
N GLU A 113 2.22 -2.42 -3.88
CA GLU A 113 2.03 -2.27 -2.44
C GLU A 113 0.56 -2.10 -2.02
N THR A 114 -0.37 -1.87 -2.97
CA THR A 114 -1.81 -1.95 -2.66
C THR A 114 -2.19 -3.37 -2.23
N CYS A 115 -1.69 -4.38 -2.97
CA CYS A 115 -1.99 -5.78 -2.70
C CYS A 115 -0.98 -6.42 -1.72
N HIS A 116 0.28 -5.99 -1.77
CA HIS A 116 1.37 -6.62 -1.03
C HIS A 116 1.74 -5.91 0.28
N GLY A 117 1.15 -4.75 0.57
CA GLY A 117 1.50 -3.93 1.72
C GLY A 117 2.80 -3.14 1.56
N PRO A 118 3.11 -2.23 2.50
CA PRO A 118 4.26 -1.34 2.43
C PRO A 118 5.59 -2.10 2.49
N GLY A 119 6.41 -1.93 1.43
CA GLY A 119 7.56 -2.78 1.13
C GLY A 119 8.84 -2.52 1.91
N SER A 120 8.91 -1.45 2.69
CA SER A 120 10.17 -1.01 3.31
C SER A 120 10.90 -2.10 4.09
N ASN A 121 10.17 -2.93 4.80
CA ASN A 121 10.73 -3.88 5.75
C ASN A 121 10.90 -5.30 5.19
N TYR A 122 10.24 -5.62 4.06
CA TYR A 122 10.36 -6.94 3.44
C TYR A 122 11.05 -6.96 2.08
N LYS A 123 11.39 -5.79 1.48
CA LYS A 123 12.00 -5.70 0.14
C LYS A 123 13.38 -6.34 0.02
N ASP A 124 14.12 -6.52 1.13
CA ASP A 124 15.46 -7.07 1.10
C ASP A 124 15.45 -8.53 0.68
N MET A 125 16.40 -8.92 -0.18
CA MET A 125 16.45 -10.26 -0.78
C MET A 125 16.46 -11.39 0.26
N LYS A 126 17.08 -11.18 1.41
CA LYS A 126 17.11 -12.19 2.50
C LYS A 126 15.73 -12.39 3.09
N VAL A 127 14.95 -11.31 3.24
CA VAL A 127 13.57 -11.37 3.74
C VAL A 127 12.63 -11.93 2.68
N MET A 128 12.73 -11.46 1.43
CA MET A 128 11.87 -11.90 0.32
C MET A 128 11.99 -13.37 -0.03
N LYS A 129 13.13 -14.02 0.23
CA LYS A 129 13.32 -15.45 -0.01
C LYS A 129 12.68 -16.34 1.06
N ASP A 130 12.30 -15.78 2.18
CA ASP A 130 11.64 -16.44 3.29
C ASP A 130 10.23 -15.85 3.44
N LYS A 131 9.23 -16.64 3.02
CA LYS A 131 7.83 -16.19 2.99
C LYS A 131 7.32 -15.83 4.40
N GLU A 132 7.65 -16.62 5.40
CA GLU A 132 7.19 -16.37 6.77
C GLU A 132 7.82 -15.10 7.33
N LEU A 133 9.12 -14.92 7.06
CA LEU A 133 9.83 -13.72 7.44
C LEU A 133 9.29 -12.48 6.72
N ALA A 134 8.97 -12.59 5.43
CA ALA A 134 8.38 -11.50 4.66
C ALA A 134 7.01 -11.08 5.24
N VAL A 135 6.15 -12.04 5.55
CA VAL A 135 4.86 -11.78 6.19
C VAL A 135 5.03 -11.13 7.56
N LYS A 136 5.95 -11.61 8.37
CA LYS A 136 6.29 -11.00 9.67
C LYS A 136 6.77 -9.55 9.52
N ASN A 137 7.37 -9.22 8.38
CA ASN A 137 7.86 -7.87 8.05
C ASN A 137 6.87 -7.04 7.21
N GLY A 138 5.60 -7.44 7.14
CA GLY A 138 4.51 -6.64 6.56
C GLY A 138 4.06 -7.02 5.16
N LEU A 139 4.58 -8.12 4.58
CA LEU A 139 4.01 -8.65 3.35
C LEU A 139 2.58 -9.12 3.60
N MET A 140 1.62 -8.49 2.94
CA MET A 140 0.21 -8.85 3.06
C MET A 140 -0.11 -10.14 2.31
N GLN A 141 -0.98 -10.95 2.90
CA GLN A 141 -1.60 -12.11 2.28
C GLN A 141 -3.12 -11.96 2.34
N HIS A 142 -3.79 -12.33 1.28
CA HIS A 142 -5.24 -12.26 1.18
C HIS A 142 -5.81 -13.68 1.27
N GLU A 143 -6.47 -14.00 2.38
CA GLU A 143 -7.14 -15.29 2.56
C GLU A 143 -8.29 -15.46 1.58
N LYS A 144 -9.04 -14.39 1.34
CA LYS A 144 -10.12 -14.31 0.36
C LYS A 144 -9.86 -13.16 -0.60
N LEU A 145 -9.44 -13.50 -1.79
CA LEU A 145 -9.11 -12.52 -2.83
C LEU A 145 -10.32 -11.64 -3.19
N GLU A 146 -11.51 -12.24 -3.23
CA GLU A 146 -12.73 -11.53 -3.56
C GLU A 146 -13.02 -10.39 -2.59
N ASP A 147 -12.92 -10.64 -1.27
CA ASP A 147 -13.14 -9.62 -0.24
C ASP A 147 -12.20 -8.43 -0.41
N PHE A 148 -10.97 -8.69 -0.86
CA PHE A 148 -10.02 -7.63 -1.14
C PHE A 148 -10.36 -6.85 -2.43
N CYS A 149 -10.69 -7.53 -3.51
CA CYS A 149 -11.02 -6.88 -4.79
C CYS A 149 -12.24 -5.95 -4.67
N VAL A 150 -13.27 -6.36 -3.93
CA VAL A 150 -14.49 -5.57 -3.77
C VAL A 150 -14.31 -4.33 -2.88
N THR A 151 -13.18 -4.13 -2.23
CA THR A 151 -12.88 -2.87 -1.53
C THR A 151 -12.85 -1.67 -2.48
N CYS A 152 -12.51 -1.90 -3.75
CA CYS A 152 -12.51 -0.88 -4.80
C CYS A 152 -13.52 -1.19 -5.92
N HIS A 153 -13.72 -2.47 -6.25
CA HIS A 153 -14.66 -2.91 -7.29
C HIS A 153 -16.07 -3.13 -6.71
N ASN A 154 -16.77 -2.05 -6.41
CA ASN A 154 -18.08 -2.04 -5.78
C ASN A 154 -18.96 -0.89 -6.28
N THR A 155 -20.21 -0.84 -5.82
CA THR A 155 -21.22 0.14 -6.26
C THR A 155 -20.95 1.60 -5.84
N GLU A 156 -19.95 1.88 -5.04
CA GLU A 156 -19.53 3.26 -4.75
C GLU A 156 -18.89 3.91 -5.99
N SER A 157 -18.32 3.10 -6.89
CA SER A 157 -17.81 3.60 -8.17
C SER A 157 -19.00 4.03 -9.05
N PRO A 158 -19.00 5.28 -9.56
CA PRO A 158 -20.04 5.77 -10.45
C PRO A 158 -20.08 5.07 -11.81
N THR A 159 -19.03 4.35 -12.14
CA THR A 159 -18.88 3.57 -13.38
C THR A 159 -18.73 2.08 -13.09
N PHE A 160 -19.26 1.65 -11.95
CA PHE A 160 -19.17 0.25 -11.54
C PHE A 160 -19.74 -0.69 -12.60
N VAL A 161 -18.97 -1.70 -12.90
CA VAL A 161 -19.39 -2.86 -13.66
C VAL A 161 -19.05 -4.06 -12.80
N ASP A 162 -20.00 -4.93 -12.59
CA ASP A 162 -19.76 -6.16 -11.85
C ASP A 162 -18.66 -6.98 -12.50
N ILE A 163 -17.66 -7.36 -11.71
CA ILE A 163 -16.52 -8.15 -12.18
C ILE A 163 -16.64 -9.58 -11.65
N LYS A 164 -16.39 -10.53 -12.51
CA LYS A 164 -16.11 -11.89 -12.08
C LYS A 164 -14.67 -11.95 -11.60
N VAL A 165 -14.49 -11.91 -10.27
CA VAL A 165 -13.15 -11.79 -9.65
C VAL A 165 -12.20 -12.86 -10.15
N GLU A 166 -12.66 -14.12 -10.27
CA GLU A 166 -11.80 -15.21 -10.78
C GLU A 166 -11.28 -14.96 -12.20
N GLU A 167 -12.14 -14.49 -13.12
CA GLU A 167 -11.75 -14.17 -14.49
C GLU A 167 -10.82 -12.95 -14.55
N ALA A 168 -11.07 -11.95 -13.69
CA ALA A 168 -10.23 -10.75 -13.59
C ALA A 168 -8.86 -11.08 -12.99
N TRP A 169 -8.82 -11.95 -12.00
CA TRP A 169 -7.60 -12.42 -11.36
C TRP A 169 -6.66 -13.10 -12.35
N GLN A 170 -7.17 -13.97 -13.23
CA GLN A 170 -6.33 -14.62 -14.24
C GLN A 170 -5.57 -13.66 -15.16
N LYS A 171 -6.03 -12.39 -15.26
CA LYS A 171 -5.40 -11.35 -16.10
C LYS A 171 -4.28 -10.61 -15.39
N ILE A 172 -4.26 -10.63 -14.06
CA ILE A 172 -3.31 -9.86 -13.25
C ILE A 172 -2.46 -10.68 -12.31
N LYS A 173 -2.80 -11.95 -12.09
CA LYS A 173 -1.96 -12.84 -11.29
C LYS A 173 -0.57 -12.99 -11.92
N HIS A 174 0.43 -13.16 -11.08
CA HIS A 174 1.82 -13.22 -11.49
C HIS A 174 2.60 -14.17 -10.59
N ASP A 175 2.33 -15.45 -10.79
CA ASP A 175 2.97 -16.52 -10.04
C ASP A 175 4.48 -16.59 -10.35
N ILE A 176 5.27 -17.02 -9.38
CA ILE A 176 6.68 -17.36 -9.62
C ILE A 176 6.69 -18.68 -10.38
N PRO A 177 7.36 -18.76 -11.54
CA PRO A 177 7.44 -19.99 -12.30
C PRO A 177 8.07 -21.12 -11.48
N GLU A 178 7.49 -22.32 -11.55
CA GLU A 178 8.11 -23.50 -10.97
C GLU A 178 9.49 -23.73 -11.61
N THR A 179 10.53 -23.78 -10.80
CA THR A 179 11.85 -24.20 -11.28
C THR A 179 11.74 -25.68 -11.66
N LYS A 180 11.71 -25.96 -12.96
CA LYS A 180 11.90 -27.34 -13.43
C LYS A 180 13.32 -27.74 -13.02
N ASN A 181 13.42 -28.57 -11.99
CA ASN A 181 14.66 -29.24 -11.61
C ASN A 181 15.08 -30.24 -12.71
#